data_41adf9197f7cab58db0bdc023dc1be38
#
_entry.id   41adf9197f7cab58db0bdc023dc1be38
#
_cell.length_a   1.000
_cell.length_b   1.000
_cell.length_c   1.000
_cell.angle_alpha   90.00
_cell.angle_beta   90.00
_cell.angle_gamma   90.00
#
_symmetry.space_group_name_H-M   'P 1'
#
loop_
_entity.id
_entity.type
_entity.pdbx_description
1 polymer ?
#
loop_
_entity_poly.entity_id
_entity_poly.type
_entity_poly.pdbx_seq_one_letter_code
_entity_poly.pdbx_strand_id
1 'polypeptide(L)'
;MKVALVQMDIAWESPSKNRETAERLMLSAEKSDIYVLPEMWNTGVTTEPMGVAEDENGETLLWMQKMANRLDAAVAGSVAVHLPDGTYRNRLYFVKPQENVQCSMFNVQWYDKHHLFAYGGETEHYTPGNEYVTVEWRGLRFHLSTCYDLRFPLWLRNRDGYEVLICVASWPSVRMLAWKVLLAARAIENQCYVLGVNRIGKDPYCEYSGSTSVVDPFGFSTVCPDNEACVLTHTLDLKRLKSFREKFPVLRERD
;
A
#
# COMPACT_ATOMS: atom_id res chain seq x y z
N MET A 1 15.58 8.78 0.60
CA MET A 1 14.35 8.62 -0.21
C MET A 1 13.19 9.27 0.52
N LYS A 2 12.41 10.09 -0.17
CA LYS A 2 11.22 10.73 0.41
C LYS A 2 9.96 9.96 -0.01
N VAL A 3 9.09 9.65 0.95
CA VAL A 3 7.83 8.93 0.74
C VAL A 3 6.64 9.84 1.04
N ALA A 4 5.53 9.67 0.34
CA ALA A 4 4.27 10.37 0.55
C ALA A 4 3.13 9.36 0.72
N LEU A 5 2.52 9.32 1.89
CA LEU A 5 1.42 8.40 2.23
C LEU A 5 0.12 9.17 2.23
N VAL A 6 -0.83 8.75 1.41
CA VAL A 6 -2.09 9.47 1.19
C VAL A 6 -3.18 8.90 2.08
N GLN A 7 -3.56 9.64 3.13
CA GLN A 7 -4.73 9.36 3.93
C GLN A 7 -5.92 10.11 3.36
N MET A 8 -6.90 9.40 2.82
CA MET A 8 -8.06 10.00 2.15
C MET A 8 -9.37 9.33 2.55
N ASP A 9 -10.45 10.08 2.47
CA ASP A 9 -11.79 9.50 2.44
C ASP A 9 -12.05 8.91 1.07
N ILE A 10 -12.62 7.71 1.05
CA ILE A 10 -12.92 6.97 -0.18
C ILE A 10 -14.44 7.00 -0.38
N ALA A 11 -14.87 7.70 -1.41
CA ALA A 11 -16.27 7.68 -1.83
C ALA A 11 -16.64 6.27 -2.33
N TRP A 12 -17.64 5.67 -1.70
CA TRP A 12 -18.06 4.30 -1.99
C TRP A 12 -18.41 4.12 -3.46
N GLU A 13 -17.79 3.11 -4.09
CA GLU A 13 -17.99 2.70 -5.50
C GLU A 13 -17.96 3.85 -6.52
N SER A 14 -17.07 4.83 -6.29
CA SER A 14 -16.98 6.06 -7.08
C SER A 14 -15.56 6.32 -7.62
N PRO A 15 -15.06 5.49 -8.56
CA PRO A 15 -13.66 5.55 -9.01
C PRO A 15 -13.22 6.91 -9.52
N SER A 16 -14.06 7.59 -10.32
CA SER A 16 -13.73 8.92 -10.85
C SER A 16 -13.50 9.95 -9.74
N LYS A 17 -14.42 10.03 -8.78
CA LYS A 17 -14.32 10.94 -7.63
C LYS A 17 -13.11 10.65 -6.76
N ASN A 18 -12.79 9.37 -6.58
CA ASN A 18 -11.63 8.96 -5.79
C ASN A 18 -10.32 9.27 -6.51
N ARG A 19 -10.24 9.11 -7.85
CA ARG A 19 -9.08 9.54 -8.65
C ARG A 19 -8.87 11.07 -8.57
N GLU A 20 -9.92 11.87 -8.66
CA GLU A 20 -9.84 13.33 -8.49
C GLU A 20 -9.32 13.72 -7.10
N THR A 21 -9.83 13.07 -6.05
CA THR A 21 -9.40 13.31 -4.67
C THR A 21 -7.93 12.92 -4.47
N ALA A 22 -7.52 11.75 -4.96
CA ALA A 22 -6.13 11.28 -4.90
C ALA A 22 -5.19 12.24 -5.65
N GLU A 23 -5.54 12.65 -6.87
CA GLU A 23 -4.75 13.59 -7.67
C GLU A 23 -4.53 14.92 -6.94
N ARG A 24 -5.59 15.51 -6.40
CA ARG A 24 -5.51 16.78 -5.65
C ARG A 24 -4.60 16.65 -4.43
N LEU A 25 -4.71 15.57 -3.66
CA LEU A 25 -3.87 15.33 -2.49
C LEU A 25 -2.41 15.09 -2.88
N MET A 26 -2.14 14.25 -3.88
CA MET A 26 -0.78 13.98 -4.34
C MET A 26 -0.09 15.22 -4.88
N LEU A 27 -0.81 16.07 -5.62
CA LEU A 27 -0.26 17.33 -6.17
C LEU A 27 -0.06 18.42 -5.11
N SER A 28 -0.77 18.36 -3.98
CA SER A 28 -0.57 19.30 -2.87
C SER A 28 0.61 18.93 -1.96
N ALA A 29 1.12 17.70 -2.08
CA ALA A 29 2.20 17.22 -1.24
C ALA A 29 3.58 17.71 -1.72
N GLU A 30 4.56 17.70 -0.82
CA GLU A 30 5.95 17.88 -1.22
C GLU A 30 6.37 16.79 -2.21
N LYS A 31 7.19 17.17 -3.22
CA LYS A 31 7.73 16.21 -4.19
C LYS A 31 8.41 15.05 -3.50
N SER A 32 7.96 13.84 -3.80
CA SER A 32 8.40 12.59 -3.18
C SER A 32 8.80 11.57 -4.23
N ASP A 33 9.56 10.55 -3.82
CA ASP A 33 10.04 9.48 -4.70
C ASP A 33 8.99 8.39 -4.93
N ILE A 34 8.02 8.29 -4.01
CA ILE A 34 6.89 7.36 -4.08
C ILE A 34 5.67 7.95 -3.39
N TYR A 35 4.50 7.73 -3.96
CA TYR A 35 3.18 8.02 -3.39
C TYR A 35 2.42 6.73 -3.17
N VAL A 36 1.90 6.53 -1.95
CA VAL A 36 1.18 5.30 -1.59
C VAL A 36 -0.25 5.65 -1.21
N LEU A 37 -1.20 5.03 -1.90
CA LEU A 37 -2.65 5.14 -1.72
C LEU A 37 -3.18 3.97 -0.89
N PRO A 38 -4.36 4.06 -0.25
CA PRO A 38 -4.93 3.01 0.59
C PRO A 38 -5.30 1.72 -0.18
N GLU A 39 -5.90 0.76 0.54
CA GLU A 39 -6.50 -0.45 -0.03
C GLU A 39 -7.79 -0.10 -0.77
N MET A 40 -7.97 -0.69 -1.98
CA MET A 40 -9.13 -0.45 -2.88
C MET A 40 -9.52 1.03 -2.94
N TRP A 41 -8.51 1.88 -3.08
CA TRP A 41 -8.62 3.33 -2.93
C TRP A 41 -9.57 3.97 -3.97
N ASN A 42 -9.83 3.29 -5.08
CA ASN A 42 -10.72 3.78 -6.13
C ASN A 42 -12.20 3.44 -5.89
N THR A 43 -12.51 2.38 -5.11
CA THR A 43 -13.89 1.90 -4.90
C THR A 43 -14.32 1.81 -3.44
N GLY A 44 -13.37 1.65 -2.50
CA GLY A 44 -13.63 1.09 -1.18
C GLY A 44 -13.62 -0.44 -1.25
N VAL A 45 -13.55 -1.10 -0.07
CA VAL A 45 -13.49 -2.56 0.02
C VAL A 45 -14.89 -3.14 -0.21
N THR A 46 -15.25 -3.28 -1.49
CA THR A 46 -16.50 -3.93 -1.87
C THR A 46 -16.37 -5.45 -1.78
N THR A 47 -17.38 -6.10 -1.23
CA THR A 47 -17.52 -7.56 -1.25
C THR A 47 -18.25 -8.04 -2.52
N GLU A 48 -18.82 -7.13 -3.29
CA GLU A 48 -19.48 -7.41 -4.56
C GLU A 48 -18.70 -6.76 -5.72
N PRO A 49 -17.57 -7.35 -6.17
CA PRO A 49 -16.70 -6.72 -7.16
C PRO A 49 -17.33 -6.62 -8.55
N MET A 50 -18.36 -7.43 -8.85
CA MET A 50 -19.05 -7.38 -10.13
C MET A 50 -19.65 -5.99 -10.38
N GLY A 51 -19.25 -5.36 -11.48
CA GLY A 51 -19.71 -4.02 -11.86
C GLY A 51 -18.85 -2.86 -11.35
N VAL A 52 -17.91 -3.09 -10.43
CA VAL A 52 -17.00 -2.05 -9.94
C VAL A 52 -15.52 -2.41 -10.09
N ALA A 53 -15.18 -3.70 -10.18
CA ALA A 53 -13.84 -4.13 -10.50
C ALA A 53 -13.46 -3.74 -11.94
N GLU A 54 -12.25 -3.29 -12.12
CA GLU A 54 -11.70 -2.93 -13.43
C GLU A 54 -10.92 -4.12 -14.02
N ASP A 55 -10.82 -4.19 -15.35
CA ASP A 55 -9.90 -5.12 -15.99
C ASP A 55 -8.44 -4.80 -15.67
N GLU A 56 -7.52 -5.73 -15.94
CA GLU A 56 -6.08 -5.60 -15.63
C GLU A 56 -5.42 -4.32 -16.17
N ASN A 57 -5.96 -3.78 -17.28
CA ASN A 57 -5.51 -2.52 -17.88
C ASN A 57 -6.58 -1.42 -17.76
N GLY A 58 -7.34 -1.44 -16.68
CA GLY A 58 -8.45 -0.53 -16.46
C GLY A 58 -8.04 0.93 -16.26
N GLU A 59 -9.04 1.81 -16.20
CA GLU A 59 -8.84 3.27 -16.12
C GLU A 59 -7.99 3.70 -14.92
N THR A 60 -8.11 2.98 -13.79
CA THR A 60 -7.34 3.33 -12.59
C THR A 60 -5.85 3.04 -12.79
N LEU A 61 -5.48 1.91 -13.40
CA LEU A 61 -4.07 1.64 -13.71
C LEU A 61 -3.50 2.65 -14.72
N LEU A 62 -4.27 3.00 -15.77
CA LEU A 62 -3.88 4.05 -16.73
C LEU A 62 -3.66 5.40 -16.04
N TRP A 63 -4.54 5.76 -15.10
CA TRP A 63 -4.41 6.96 -14.30
C TRP A 63 -3.16 6.91 -13.40
N MET A 64 -2.90 5.77 -12.73
CA MET A 64 -1.68 5.60 -11.91
C MET A 64 -0.42 5.77 -12.75
N GLN A 65 -0.38 5.24 -13.97
CA GLN A 65 0.76 5.42 -14.88
C GLN A 65 0.93 6.89 -15.28
N LYS A 66 -0.17 7.59 -15.59
CA LYS A 66 -0.16 9.03 -15.89
C LYS A 66 0.39 9.83 -14.71
N MET A 67 -0.03 9.50 -13.49
CA MET A 67 0.44 10.19 -12.28
C MET A 67 1.91 9.87 -11.99
N ALA A 68 2.34 8.62 -12.15
CA ALA A 68 3.75 8.26 -11.99
C ALA A 68 4.66 9.05 -12.94
N ASN A 69 4.28 9.15 -14.21
CA ASN A 69 5.01 9.95 -15.20
C ASN A 69 5.02 11.44 -14.85
N ARG A 70 3.87 12.00 -14.48
CA ARG A 70 3.70 13.43 -14.13
C ARG A 70 4.53 13.84 -12.92
N LEU A 71 4.61 12.98 -11.90
CA LEU A 71 5.31 13.25 -10.65
C LEU A 71 6.78 12.84 -10.69
N ASP A 72 7.21 12.10 -11.72
CA ASP A 72 8.50 11.40 -11.75
C ASP A 72 8.71 10.59 -10.47
N ALA A 73 7.70 9.80 -10.07
CA ALA A 73 7.68 9.05 -8.83
C ALA A 73 6.90 7.74 -8.99
N ALA A 74 7.20 6.74 -8.17
CA ALA A 74 6.35 5.56 -8.12
C ALA A 74 4.99 5.89 -7.50
N VAL A 75 3.93 5.20 -7.95
CA VAL A 75 2.59 5.25 -7.36
C VAL A 75 2.16 3.84 -6.99
N ALA A 76 1.78 3.62 -5.72
CA ALA A 76 1.33 2.33 -5.24
C ALA A 76 -0.06 2.46 -4.57
N GLY A 77 -0.87 1.39 -4.67
CA GLY A 77 -2.21 1.33 -4.05
C GLY A 77 -2.97 0.14 -4.59
N SER A 78 -3.92 -0.42 -3.82
CA SER A 78 -4.66 -1.59 -4.32
C SER A 78 -6.00 -1.22 -4.94
N VAL A 79 -6.44 -2.07 -5.86
CA VAL A 79 -7.65 -1.94 -6.69
C VAL A 79 -8.33 -3.29 -6.77
N ALA A 80 -9.66 -3.31 -6.89
CA ALA A 80 -10.41 -4.51 -7.26
C ALA A 80 -10.24 -4.76 -8.76
N VAL A 81 -9.68 -5.92 -9.14
CA VAL A 81 -9.37 -6.28 -10.53
C VAL A 81 -10.09 -7.54 -10.94
N HIS A 82 -10.72 -7.51 -12.11
CA HIS A 82 -11.29 -8.66 -12.79
C HIS A 82 -10.27 -9.23 -13.78
N LEU A 83 -9.97 -10.53 -13.68
CA LEU A 83 -9.02 -11.21 -14.56
C LEU A 83 -9.72 -11.92 -15.72
N PRO A 84 -8.99 -12.20 -16.82
CA PRO A 84 -9.54 -12.92 -17.98
C PRO A 84 -10.06 -14.34 -17.67
N ASP A 85 -9.62 -14.96 -16.57
CA ASP A 85 -10.10 -16.25 -16.09
C ASP A 85 -11.43 -16.16 -15.31
N GLY A 86 -12.01 -14.96 -15.22
CA GLY A 86 -13.26 -14.68 -14.50
C GLY A 86 -13.10 -14.50 -13.00
N THR A 87 -11.88 -14.51 -12.45
CA THR A 87 -11.62 -14.31 -11.02
C THR A 87 -11.40 -12.83 -10.68
N TYR A 88 -11.65 -12.48 -9.41
CA TYR A 88 -11.39 -11.14 -8.90
C TYR A 88 -10.20 -11.14 -7.94
N ARG A 89 -9.42 -10.06 -7.96
CA ARG A 89 -8.24 -9.86 -7.11
C ARG A 89 -8.31 -8.53 -6.37
N ASN A 90 -7.87 -8.52 -5.12
CA ASN A 90 -7.46 -7.30 -4.44
C ASN A 90 -5.99 -7.09 -4.80
N ARG A 91 -5.72 -6.31 -5.86
CA ARG A 91 -4.40 -6.17 -6.48
C ARG A 91 -3.75 -4.85 -6.11
N LEU A 92 -2.63 -4.92 -5.39
CA LEU A 92 -1.78 -3.77 -5.13
C LEU A 92 -0.83 -3.58 -6.32
N TYR A 93 -1.01 -2.50 -7.04
CA TYR A 93 -0.10 -2.07 -8.08
C TYR A 93 1.06 -1.26 -7.52
N PHE A 94 2.24 -1.44 -8.09
CA PHE A 94 3.41 -0.59 -7.92
C PHE A 94 3.83 -0.11 -9.30
N VAL A 95 3.48 1.14 -9.62
CA VAL A 95 3.62 1.73 -10.95
C VAL A 95 4.78 2.71 -10.95
N LYS A 96 5.81 2.44 -11.77
CA LYS A 96 6.98 3.31 -11.93
C LYS A 96 6.79 4.24 -13.13
N PRO A 97 7.46 5.42 -13.16
CA PRO A 97 7.50 6.25 -14.36
C PRO A 97 8.06 5.47 -15.56
N GLN A 98 7.56 5.74 -16.75
CA GLN A 98 8.09 5.19 -17.98
C GLN A 98 9.29 6.03 -18.43
N GLU A 99 10.43 5.39 -18.68
CA GLU A 99 11.65 6.04 -19.18
C GLU A 99 11.52 6.46 -20.64
N ASN A 100 10.69 5.77 -21.43
CA ASN A 100 10.44 6.06 -22.84
C ASN A 100 8.96 5.85 -23.20
N VAL A 101 8.32 6.89 -23.75
CA VAL A 101 6.92 6.86 -24.21
C VAL A 101 6.68 5.87 -25.38
N GLN A 102 7.75 5.38 -26.02
CA GLN A 102 7.68 4.42 -27.12
C GLN A 102 7.59 2.96 -26.66
N CYS A 103 7.78 2.67 -25.37
CA CYS A 103 7.62 1.33 -24.82
C CYS A 103 6.15 1.12 -24.45
N SER A 104 5.46 0.23 -25.18
CA SER A 104 4.04 -0.07 -24.99
C SER A 104 3.73 -0.89 -23.73
N MET A 105 4.73 -1.25 -22.95
CA MET A 105 4.54 -2.00 -21.70
C MET A 105 4.60 -1.06 -20.51
N PHE A 106 3.58 -1.12 -19.66
CA PHE A 106 3.56 -0.43 -18.38
C PHE A 106 4.76 -0.90 -17.53
N ASN A 107 5.40 0.06 -16.84
CA ASN A 107 6.44 -0.28 -15.87
C ASN A 107 5.77 -0.58 -14.52
N VAL A 108 5.02 -1.69 -14.47
CA VAL A 108 4.12 -2.09 -13.40
C VAL A 108 4.53 -3.42 -12.80
N GLN A 109 4.60 -3.47 -11.50
CA GLN A 109 4.64 -4.71 -10.73
C GLN A 109 3.40 -4.73 -9.83
N TRP A 110 2.93 -5.92 -9.46
CA TRP A 110 1.74 -6.05 -8.64
C TRP A 110 1.86 -7.17 -7.62
N TYR A 111 1.05 -7.09 -6.60
CA TYR A 111 0.85 -8.08 -5.57
C TYR A 111 -0.64 -8.31 -5.39
N ASP A 112 -1.09 -9.55 -5.57
CA ASP A 112 -2.45 -9.96 -5.24
C ASP A 112 -2.50 -10.36 -3.76
N LYS A 113 -3.40 -9.78 -2.99
CA LYS A 113 -3.55 -10.00 -1.54
C LYS A 113 -3.59 -11.49 -1.23
N HIS A 114 -2.70 -11.94 -0.33
CA HIS A 114 -2.58 -13.35 0.01
C HIS A 114 -3.61 -13.76 1.06
N HIS A 115 -3.71 -13.01 2.17
CA HIS A 115 -4.68 -13.31 3.21
C HIS A 115 -5.95 -12.48 3.02
N LEU A 116 -6.96 -13.09 2.43
CA LEU A 116 -8.28 -12.49 2.29
C LEU A 116 -8.99 -12.42 3.64
N PHE A 117 -9.75 -11.34 3.87
CA PHE A 117 -10.49 -11.14 5.11
C PHE A 117 -11.81 -11.92 5.10
N ALA A 118 -11.76 -13.22 5.44
CA ALA A 118 -12.92 -14.12 5.43
C ALA A 118 -14.07 -13.62 6.32
N TYR A 119 -13.77 -13.06 7.49
CA TYR A 119 -14.79 -12.50 8.38
C TYR A 119 -15.61 -11.37 7.73
N GLY A 120 -15.03 -10.65 6.77
CA GLY A 120 -15.69 -9.61 5.97
C GLY A 120 -16.26 -10.10 4.65
N GLY A 121 -16.29 -11.42 4.38
CA GLY A 121 -16.83 -11.98 3.14
C GLY A 121 -15.89 -11.90 1.93
N GLU A 122 -14.66 -11.40 2.08
CA GLU A 122 -13.75 -11.23 0.93
C GLU A 122 -13.44 -12.55 0.21
N THR A 123 -13.40 -13.68 0.94
CA THR A 123 -13.15 -15.02 0.39
C THR A 123 -14.28 -15.57 -0.47
N GLU A 124 -15.45 -14.98 -0.43
CA GLU A 124 -16.61 -15.43 -1.23
C GLU A 124 -16.52 -14.93 -2.68
N HIS A 125 -15.80 -13.83 -2.90
CA HIS A 125 -15.77 -13.13 -4.17
C HIS A 125 -14.37 -12.96 -4.76
N TYR A 126 -13.32 -12.90 -3.91
CA TYR A 126 -11.95 -12.71 -4.36
C TYR A 126 -11.14 -13.99 -4.26
N THR A 127 -10.17 -14.13 -5.13
CA THR A 127 -9.19 -15.22 -5.12
C THR A 127 -7.86 -14.71 -4.57
N PRO A 128 -7.22 -15.41 -3.60
CA PRO A 128 -5.95 -15.00 -3.02
C PRO A 128 -4.79 -15.12 -4.02
N GLY A 129 -3.79 -14.24 -3.86
CA GLY A 129 -2.49 -14.41 -4.49
C GLY A 129 -1.58 -15.37 -3.70
N ASN A 130 -0.54 -15.90 -4.36
CA ASN A 130 0.44 -16.81 -3.75
C ASN A 130 1.88 -16.32 -3.86
N GLU A 131 2.09 -15.14 -4.46
CA GLU A 131 3.42 -14.61 -4.73
C GLU A 131 3.89 -13.71 -3.57
N TYR A 132 5.14 -13.93 -3.13
CA TYR A 132 5.84 -13.02 -2.23
C TYR A 132 6.55 -11.97 -3.10
N VAL A 133 6.03 -10.73 -3.10
CA VAL A 133 6.46 -9.71 -4.06
C VAL A 133 7.30 -8.63 -3.40
N THR A 134 8.52 -8.48 -3.90
CA THR A 134 9.43 -7.38 -3.57
C THR A 134 9.83 -6.63 -4.83
N VAL A 135 9.69 -5.31 -4.80
CA VAL A 135 9.91 -4.41 -5.94
C VAL A 135 11.13 -3.54 -5.69
N GLU A 136 12.01 -3.40 -6.69
CA GLU A 136 13.12 -2.44 -6.62
C GLU A 136 12.71 -1.08 -7.20
N TRP A 137 12.98 -0.01 -6.45
CA TRP A 137 12.81 1.35 -6.91
C TRP A 137 13.87 2.28 -6.32
N ARG A 138 14.58 3.00 -7.18
CA ARG A 138 15.64 3.96 -6.79
C ARG A 138 16.60 3.40 -5.74
N GLY A 139 17.02 2.13 -5.94
CA GLY A 139 18.02 1.46 -5.12
C GLY A 139 17.51 0.89 -3.79
N LEU A 140 16.19 0.85 -3.57
CA LEU A 140 15.54 0.22 -2.41
C LEU A 140 14.61 -0.89 -2.83
N ARG A 141 14.44 -1.87 -1.94
CA ARG A 141 13.48 -2.97 -2.08
C ARG A 141 12.27 -2.71 -1.20
N PHE A 142 11.10 -2.77 -1.82
CA PHE A 142 9.80 -2.59 -1.21
C PHE A 142 9.05 -3.92 -1.23
N HIS A 143 8.79 -4.49 -0.05
CA HIS A 143 7.89 -5.63 0.05
C HIS A 143 6.45 -5.16 0.10
N LEU A 144 5.58 -5.80 -0.69
CA LEU A 144 4.18 -5.39 -0.86
C LEU A 144 3.25 -6.25 0.00
N SER A 145 2.30 -5.62 0.67
CA SER A 145 1.27 -6.29 1.46
C SER A 145 -0.01 -5.48 1.54
N THR A 146 -1.13 -6.16 1.82
CA THR A 146 -2.45 -5.52 1.87
C THR A 146 -3.18 -5.91 3.15
N CYS A 147 -3.48 -4.92 3.99
CA CYS A 147 -4.43 -4.93 5.10
C CYS A 147 -4.31 -6.16 6.03
N TYR A 148 -5.12 -7.18 5.80
CA TYR A 148 -5.19 -8.38 6.66
C TYR A 148 -3.88 -9.17 6.68
N ASP A 149 -3.03 -9.08 5.65
CA ASP A 149 -1.68 -9.66 5.63
C ASP A 149 -0.84 -9.23 6.84
N LEU A 150 -1.08 -8.01 7.35
CA LEU A 150 -0.38 -7.47 8.51
C LEU A 150 -0.47 -8.38 9.76
N ARG A 151 -1.50 -9.23 9.86
CA ARG A 151 -1.68 -10.16 10.97
C ARG A 151 -0.81 -11.42 10.88
N PHE A 152 -0.15 -11.66 9.75
CA PHE A 152 0.56 -12.90 9.46
C PHE A 152 2.08 -12.67 9.37
N PRO A 153 2.81 -12.76 10.50
CA PRO A 153 4.24 -12.43 10.55
C PRO A 153 5.09 -13.31 9.65
N LEU A 154 4.76 -14.58 9.50
CA LEU A 154 5.53 -15.51 8.66
C LEU A 154 5.45 -15.12 7.17
N TRP A 155 4.31 -14.60 6.71
CA TRP A 155 4.15 -14.11 5.34
C TRP A 155 4.98 -12.86 5.09
N LEU A 156 5.06 -11.96 6.07
CA LEU A 156 5.77 -10.69 5.98
C LEU A 156 7.23 -10.77 6.46
N ARG A 157 7.74 -11.99 6.73
CA ARG A 157 9.11 -12.17 7.18
C ARG A 157 10.09 -11.65 6.12
N ASN A 158 11.06 -10.83 6.54
CA ASN A 158 12.07 -10.26 5.65
C ASN A 158 13.03 -11.34 5.15
N ARG A 159 12.69 -12.00 4.04
CA ARG A 159 13.43 -13.13 3.47
C ARG A 159 14.53 -12.68 2.52
N ASP A 160 14.34 -11.58 1.83
CA ASP A 160 15.19 -11.06 0.75
C ASP A 160 15.91 -9.76 1.12
N GLY A 161 15.74 -9.29 2.36
CA GLY A 161 16.43 -8.13 2.90
C GLY A 161 15.80 -6.78 2.49
N TYR A 162 14.50 -6.74 2.21
CA TYR A 162 13.82 -5.49 1.85
C TYR A 162 14.05 -4.39 2.90
N GLU A 163 14.15 -3.15 2.46
CA GLU A 163 14.34 -1.98 3.32
C GLU A 163 13.02 -1.38 3.78
N VAL A 164 11.95 -1.59 3.01
CA VAL A 164 10.63 -0.99 3.22
C VAL A 164 9.53 -2.04 3.05
N LEU A 165 8.60 -2.10 3.99
CA LEU A 165 7.34 -2.83 3.88
C LEU A 165 6.22 -1.82 3.61
N ILE A 166 5.48 -1.99 2.52
CA ILE A 166 4.24 -1.26 2.25
C ILE A 166 3.07 -2.12 2.71
N CYS A 167 2.18 -1.54 3.53
CA CYS A 167 0.91 -2.14 3.92
C CYS A 167 -0.21 -1.13 3.66
N VAL A 168 -0.92 -1.29 2.55
CA VAL A 168 -2.11 -0.50 2.24
C VAL A 168 -3.34 -1.12 2.89
N ALA A 169 -4.26 -0.31 3.43
CA ALA A 169 -5.36 -0.83 4.22
C ALA A 169 -6.64 0.00 4.15
N SER A 170 -7.76 -0.68 4.39
CA SER A 170 -9.01 -0.15 4.90
C SER A 170 -9.26 -0.77 6.29
N TRP A 171 -8.51 -0.28 7.28
CA TRP A 171 -8.49 -0.83 8.62
C TRP A 171 -9.46 -0.10 9.56
N PRO A 172 -10.53 -0.75 10.06
CA PRO A 172 -11.57 -0.09 10.82
C PRO A 172 -11.11 0.47 12.17
N SER A 173 -11.73 1.57 12.57
CA SER A 173 -11.45 2.27 13.83
C SER A 173 -11.53 1.38 15.07
N VAL A 174 -12.48 0.45 15.10
CA VAL A 174 -12.66 -0.51 16.23
C VAL A 174 -11.47 -1.45 16.45
N ARG A 175 -10.56 -1.56 15.48
CA ARG A 175 -9.35 -2.40 15.55
C ARG A 175 -8.05 -1.60 15.50
N MET A 176 -8.10 -0.29 15.76
CA MET A 176 -6.97 0.63 15.59
C MET A 176 -5.76 0.28 16.48
N LEU A 177 -5.96 -0.23 17.69
CA LEU A 177 -4.85 -0.70 18.53
C LEU A 177 -4.02 -1.78 17.82
N ALA A 178 -4.70 -2.76 17.21
CA ALA A 178 -4.01 -3.83 16.47
C ALA A 178 -3.23 -3.27 15.27
N TRP A 179 -3.78 -2.30 14.53
CA TRP A 179 -3.09 -1.61 13.45
C TRP A 179 -1.76 -1.03 13.90
N LYS A 180 -1.80 -0.16 14.92
CA LYS A 180 -0.62 0.54 15.45
C LYS A 180 0.45 -0.43 15.98
N VAL A 181 0.04 -1.43 16.76
CA VAL A 181 0.95 -2.41 17.37
C VAL A 181 1.58 -3.31 16.30
N LEU A 182 0.79 -3.81 15.34
CA LEU A 182 1.31 -4.72 14.32
C LEU A 182 2.25 -4.01 13.35
N LEU A 183 1.99 -2.77 12.94
CA LEU A 183 2.94 -2.01 12.12
C LEU A 183 4.30 -1.87 12.83
N ALA A 184 4.28 -1.52 14.11
CA ALA A 184 5.51 -1.39 14.90
C ALA A 184 6.24 -2.75 15.05
N ALA A 185 5.49 -3.84 15.31
CA ALA A 185 6.06 -5.18 15.39
C ALA A 185 6.75 -5.58 14.07
N ARG A 186 6.10 -5.34 12.91
CA ARG A 186 6.69 -5.64 11.59
C ARG A 186 7.95 -4.85 11.33
N ALA A 187 8.00 -3.56 11.74
CA ALA A 187 9.20 -2.74 11.59
C ALA A 187 10.38 -3.27 12.41
N ILE A 188 10.13 -3.62 13.67
CA ILE A 188 11.15 -4.10 14.61
C ILE A 188 11.69 -5.47 14.19
N GLU A 189 10.82 -6.46 14.01
CA GLU A 189 11.22 -7.86 13.74
C GLU A 189 11.89 -8.04 12.36
N ASN A 190 11.55 -7.16 11.39
CA ASN A 190 12.10 -7.20 10.04
C ASN A 190 13.22 -6.15 9.82
N GLN A 191 13.54 -5.36 10.83
CA GLN A 191 14.52 -4.27 10.75
C GLN A 191 14.34 -3.43 9.48
N CYS A 192 13.12 -2.95 9.23
CA CYS A 192 12.75 -2.19 8.04
C CYS A 192 11.88 -0.98 8.40
N TYR A 193 11.74 -0.05 7.46
CA TYR A 193 10.66 0.92 7.53
C TYR A 193 9.33 0.27 7.17
N VAL A 194 8.24 0.66 7.85
CA VAL A 194 6.88 0.22 7.48
C VAL A 194 6.06 1.44 7.09
N LEU A 195 5.51 1.42 5.87
CA LEU A 195 4.59 2.41 5.35
C LEU A 195 3.17 1.86 5.48
N GLY A 196 2.50 2.18 6.59
CA GLY A 196 1.12 1.80 6.84
C GLY A 196 0.17 2.87 6.31
N VAL A 197 -0.58 2.58 5.25
CA VAL A 197 -1.47 3.56 4.62
C VAL A 197 -2.92 3.13 4.81
N ASN A 198 -3.67 3.92 5.57
CA ASN A 198 -5.07 3.65 5.87
C ASN A 198 -5.97 4.79 5.39
N ARG A 199 -7.22 4.47 5.10
CA ARG A 199 -8.26 5.45 4.76
C ARG A 199 -8.88 6.09 6.00
N ILE A 200 -9.61 7.19 5.80
CA ILE A 200 -10.56 7.78 6.75
C ILE A 200 -11.99 7.68 6.21
N GLY A 201 -12.95 8.20 6.98
CA GLY A 201 -14.36 8.28 6.62
C GLY A 201 -15.11 7.01 6.94
N LYS A 202 -16.13 6.70 6.18
CA LYS A 202 -16.98 5.51 6.39
C LYS A 202 -17.42 4.91 5.06
N ASP A 203 -17.76 3.64 5.11
CA ASP A 203 -18.49 2.92 4.08
C ASP A 203 -19.78 2.32 4.68
N PRO A 204 -20.57 1.53 3.95
CA PRO A 204 -21.79 0.92 4.48
C PRO A 204 -21.59 0.00 5.70
N TYR A 205 -20.36 -0.46 5.94
CA TYR A 205 -20.05 -1.50 6.94
C TYR A 205 -19.20 -1.02 8.11
N CYS A 206 -18.30 -0.05 7.88
CA CYS A 206 -17.28 0.35 8.85
C CYS A 206 -17.02 1.86 8.86
N GLU A 207 -16.45 2.31 9.99
CA GLU A 207 -15.85 3.64 10.12
C GLU A 207 -14.33 3.50 10.22
N TYR A 208 -13.62 4.49 9.65
CA TYR A 208 -12.17 4.51 9.51
C TYR A 208 -11.61 5.84 10.03
N SER A 209 -10.68 5.78 10.97
CA SER A 209 -10.06 6.96 11.57
C SER A 209 -8.69 7.32 10.98
N GLY A 210 -8.17 6.54 10.03
CA GLY A 210 -6.87 6.79 9.43
C GLY A 210 -5.72 6.16 10.21
N SER A 211 -4.92 6.99 10.90
CA SER A 211 -3.65 6.59 11.51
C SER A 211 -2.66 6.01 10.47
N THR A 212 -2.66 6.61 9.27
CA THR A 212 -1.59 6.41 8.28
C THR A 212 -0.26 6.79 8.89
N SER A 213 0.75 5.93 8.78
CA SER A 213 2.01 6.12 9.50
C SER A 213 3.24 5.61 8.75
N VAL A 214 4.35 6.28 8.98
CA VAL A 214 5.70 5.74 8.71
C VAL A 214 6.27 5.27 10.03
N VAL A 215 6.59 3.98 10.12
CA VAL A 215 7.23 3.39 11.29
C VAL A 215 8.70 3.12 10.98
N ASP A 216 9.60 3.60 11.83
CA ASP A 216 11.03 3.36 11.67
C ASP A 216 11.44 1.96 12.16
N PRO A 217 12.65 1.47 11.83
CA PRO A 217 13.12 0.14 12.23
C PRO A 217 13.22 -0.11 13.74
N PHE A 218 13.03 0.93 14.57
CA PHE A 218 13.01 0.84 16.03
C PHE A 218 11.60 0.84 16.60
N GLY A 219 10.57 0.95 15.73
CA GLY A 219 9.15 0.96 16.12
C GLY A 219 8.57 2.35 16.40
N PHE A 220 9.32 3.43 16.20
CA PHE A 220 8.80 4.79 16.36
C PHE A 220 7.99 5.20 15.12
N SER A 221 6.82 5.78 15.36
CA SER A 221 5.87 6.15 14.30
C SER A 221 5.75 7.66 14.14
N THR A 222 5.77 8.13 12.88
CA THR A 222 5.24 9.43 12.48
C THR A 222 3.87 9.16 11.86
N VAL A 223 2.83 9.85 12.34
CA VAL A 223 1.43 9.48 12.08
C VAL A 223 0.64 10.67 11.55
N CYS A 224 -0.25 10.44 10.58
CA CYS A 224 -1.28 11.41 10.17
C CYS A 224 -2.26 11.70 11.33
N PRO A 225 -2.84 12.91 11.39
CA PRO A 225 -3.97 13.18 12.28
C PRO A 225 -5.14 12.22 12.01
N ASP A 226 -5.80 11.79 13.09
CA ASP A 226 -6.98 10.93 12.96
C ASP A 226 -8.16 11.73 12.35
N ASN A 227 -8.94 11.09 11.48
CA ASN A 227 -10.13 11.64 10.81
C ASN A 227 -9.89 12.86 9.88
N GLU A 228 -8.65 13.14 9.53
CA GLU A 228 -8.30 14.24 8.62
C GLU A 228 -7.66 13.71 7.33
N ALA A 229 -8.11 14.23 6.18
CA ALA A 229 -7.44 13.94 4.91
C ALA A 229 -6.09 14.64 4.87
N CYS A 230 -5.01 13.87 4.70
CA CYS A 230 -3.66 14.43 4.66
C CYS A 230 -2.72 13.61 3.79
N VAL A 231 -1.57 14.19 3.46
CA VAL A 231 -0.44 13.44 2.90
C VAL A 231 0.73 13.52 3.86
N LEU A 232 1.09 12.38 4.43
CA LEU A 232 2.25 12.26 5.31
C LEU A 232 3.51 12.12 4.47
N THR A 233 4.34 13.17 4.43
CA THR A 233 5.66 13.11 3.79
C THR A 233 6.74 12.80 4.82
N HIS A 234 7.64 11.88 4.49
CA HIS A 234 8.74 11.50 5.38
C HIS A 234 10.00 11.14 4.59
N THR A 235 11.16 11.45 5.13
CA THR A 235 12.44 11.05 4.52
C THR A 235 13.03 9.85 5.25
N LEU A 236 13.17 8.73 4.55
CA LEU A 236 13.77 7.51 5.09
C LEU A 236 15.29 7.68 5.25
N ASP A 237 15.80 7.47 6.46
CA ASP A 237 17.24 7.48 6.76
C ASP A 237 17.87 6.10 6.53
N LEU A 238 18.30 5.88 5.29
CA LEU A 238 18.87 4.60 4.86
C LEU A 238 20.27 4.34 5.43
N LYS A 239 21.00 5.41 5.73
CA LYS A 239 22.32 5.25 6.37
C LYS A 239 22.15 4.72 7.80
N ARG A 240 21.16 5.25 8.53
CA ARG A 240 20.81 4.78 9.87
C ARG A 240 20.31 3.33 9.83
N LEU A 241 19.44 2.97 8.87
CA LEU A 241 18.97 1.59 8.70
C LEU A 241 20.12 0.62 8.45
N LYS A 242 21.02 0.94 7.51
CA LYS A 242 22.18 0.10 7.19
C LYS A 242 23.09 -0.08 8.41
N SER A 243 23.45 1.02 9.09
CA SER A 243 24.27 0.97 10.31
C SER A 243 23.61 0.14 11.43
N PHE A 244 22.28 0.22 11.56
CA PHE A 244 21.53 -0.58 12.52
C PHE A 244 21.63 -2.07 12.22
N ARG A 245 21.36 -2.49 10.96
CA ARG A 245 21.47 -3.89 10.53
C ARG A 245 22.89 -4.46 10.65
N GLU A 246 23.93 -3.62 10.46
CA GLU A 246 25.32 -4.03 10.64
C GLU A 246 25.67 -4.26 12.12
N LYS A 247 25.21 -3.38 13.02
CA LYS A 247 25.50 -3.44 14.46
C LYS A 247 24.67 -4.48 15.21
N PHE A 248 23.46 -4.76 14.74
CA PHE A 248 22.52 -5.70 15.34
C PHE A 248 21.89 -6.59 14.25
N PRO A 249 22.60 -7.60 13.74
CA PRO A 249 22.25 -8.33 12.53
C PRO A 249 21.21 -9.45 12.73
N VAL A 250 20.07 -9.18 13.36
CA VAL A 250 18.98 -10.15 13.65
C VAL A 250 18.51 -10.90 12.41
N LEU A 251 18.52 -10.24 11.24
CA LEU A 251 18.09 -10.87 9.99
C LEU A 251 18.99 -12.04 9.52
N ARG A 252 20.20 -12.19 10.11
CA ARG A 252 21.07 -13.36 9.83
C ARG A 252 20.64 -14.61 10.59
N GLU A 253 19.86 -14.45 11.66
CA GLU A 253 19.37 -15.53 12.54
C GLU A 253 17.93 -15.94 12.19
N ARG A 254 17.40 -15.45 11.05
CA ARG A 254 16.07 -15.82 10.58
C ARG A 254 16.04 -17.24 10.05
N ASP A 255 14.94 -17.94 10.30
CA ASP A 255 14.63 -19.28 9.79
C ASP A 255 14.39 -19.27 8.26
#